data_3621b3ddd502fbb687110cbc0f49e58b
#
_entry.id   3621b3ddd502fbb687110cbc0f49e58b
#
_cell.length_a   1.000
_cell.length_b   1.000
_cell.length_c   1.000
_cell.angle_alpha   90.00
_cell.angle_beta   90.00
_cell.angle_gamma   90.00
#
_symmetry.space_group_name_H-M   'P 1'
#
loop_
_entity.id
_entity.type
_entity.pdbx_description
1 polymer ?
#
loop_
_entity_poly.entity_id
_entity_poly.type
_entity_poly.pdbx_seq_one_letter_code
_entity_poly.pdbx_strand_id
1 'polypeptide(L)'
;MTENRFETELIQYITTGTISNPKCLEGIPEFTVIGLGNRVVKTKLWKYEPDIKTTPQLWENFKKILEQHNQNVLENPMSDAEFNQVKKIISDLHTPYEAGQFLYGLNGVSQIEVDLDDGRHVFLTVFDQKQIGAGDTVYQVVNQIERPAVINGKMNRRFDTTLLINGLPIIQIEEKRDTHDVNEALNQMHQYIDEGQYGDIFSMLQILIAITPNNVKYMANTTSERFNKDFAFNWQREDNTIVRDWKEFADSMLSIPMAHQMATNYMILDGTPNKQSLKVMRPYQVYATQAVIEGLKNVDFEFGDKKVGYIWHTTGSGKTITSFKTAWLASRMPKVDKVVFVVDRIQLTKQTNENYKAYDPDATDDFDGIVQDTNNTTDLSRKLKSKSNGIIVTSVQKLDTLVKRKSFKSPEKNIVFIVDEAHRSTAGDSFKNIQNSFKRAAWVGYTGTPTFDETTKGLRTEDIFGRPLHKYTIREAIADRNVLGFKVDFETTIPEDVMKEKYLPSFYREKYPDWSEEKINAKIDNLTPEDCLLYTSPSPRD
;
A
#
# COMPACT_ATOMS: atom_id res chain seq x y z
N MET A 1 -27.72 -8.31 -15.68
CA MET A 1 -27.92 -6.85 -15.43
C MET A 1 -27.41 -6.08 -16.64
N THR A 2 -28.11 -5.04 -17.12
CA THR A 2 -27.58 -4.18 -18.20
C THR A 2 -26.50 -3.25 -17.63
N GLU A 3 -25.56 -2.80 -18.46
CA GLU A 3 -24.45 -1.92 -18.06
C GLU A 3 -24.97 -0.61 -17.44
N ASN A 4 -25.90 0.08 -18.11
CA ASN A 4 -26.52 1.33 -17.58
C ASN A 4 -27.24 1.13 -16.24
N ARG A 5 -27.85 -0.03 -16.02
CA ARG A 5 -28.50 -0.32 -14.74
C ARG A 5 -27.46 -0.55 -13.66
N PHE A 6 -26.37 -1.24 -13.99
CA PHE A 6 -25.30 -1.49 -13.04
C PHE A 6 -24.61 -0.19 -12.62
N GLU A 7 -24.28 0.67 -13.58
CA GLU A 7 -23.74 2.02 -13.32
C GLU A 7 -24.65 2.83 -12.37
N THR A 8 -25.97 2.84 -12.68
CA THR A 8 -26.93 3.54 -11.82
C THR A 8 -26.97 2.97 -10.40
N GLU A 9 -26.96 1.64 -10.25
CA GLU A 9 -26.96 0.98 -8.95
C GLU A 9 -25.64 1.25 -8.18
N LEU A 10 -24.47 1.26 -8.85
CA LEU A 10 -23.18 1.58 -8.25
C LEU A 10 -23.18 3.02 -7.71
N ILE A 11 -23.56 3.99 -8.54
CA ILE A 11 -23.62 5.40 -8.13
C ILE A 11 -24.59 5.58 -6.96
N GLN A 12 -25.80 5.01 -7.05
CA GLN A 12 -26.75 5.07 -5.96
C GLN A 12 -26.20 4.49 -4.66
N TYR A 13 -25.48 3.36 -4.76
CA TYR A 13 -24.93 2.67 -3.61
C TYR A 13 -23.86 3.50 -2.89
N ILE A 14 -22.89 4.06 -3.61
CA ILE A 14 -21.82 4.85 -3.02
C ILE A 14 -22.28 6.23 -2.52
N THR A 15 -23.40 6.74 -3.01
CA THR A 15 -23.97 8.04 -2.63
C THR A 15 -24.98 7.97 -1.49
N THR A 16 -25.65 6.83 -1.30
CA THR A 16 -26.63 6.63 -0.23
C THR A 16 -26.10 5.83 0.95
N GLY A 17 -24.94 5.16 0.76
CA GLY A 17 -24.29 4.33 1.77
C GLY A 17 -24.84 2.92 1.87
N THR A 18 -24.12 2.10 2.64
CA THR A 18 -24.31 0.65 2.79
C THR A 18 -25.39 0.25 3.78
N ILE A 19 -26.33 1.10 4.12
CA ILE A 19 -27.33 0.84 5.16
C ILE A 19 -28.50 0.10 4.55
N SER A 20 -28.83 -1.04 5.16
CA SER A 20 -29.96 -1.89 4.82
C SER A 20 -31.33 -1.19 4.93
N ASN A 21 -31.39 0.04 5.45
CA ASN A 21 -32.61 0.82 5.59
C ASN A 21 -32.38 2.31 5.27
N PRO A 22 -32.55 2.73 4.01
CA PRO A 22 -32.31 4.12 3.59
C PRO A 22 -33.22 5.13 4.32
N LYS A 23 -34.31 4.71 4.92
CA LYS A 23 -35.22 5.62 5.67
C LYS A 23 -34.60 6.18 6.96
N CYS A 24 -33.54 5.58 7.48
CA CYS A 24 -32.83 6.11 8.65
C CYS A 24 -31.88 7.28 8.34
N LEU A 25 -31.72 7.62 7.06
CA LEU A 25 -30.78 8.66 6.59
C LEU A 25 -31.48 9.92 6.08
N GLU A 26 -32.83 9.95 6.08
CA GLU A 26 -33.56 11.17 5.73
C GLU A 26 -33.19 12.29 6.74
N GLY A 27 -32.39 13.24 6.31
CA GLY A 27 -31.94 14.38 7.11
C GLY A 27 -30.42 14.45 7.39
N ILE A 28 -29.61 13.50 6.89
CA ILE A 28 -28.14 13.54 7.02
C ILE A 28 -27.49 13.40 5.64
N PRO A 29 -27.41 14.47 4.85
CA PRO A 29 -27.04 14.37 3.43
C PRO A 29 -25.56 14.02 3.15
N GLU A 30 -24.67 13.98 4.11
CA GLU A 30 -23.22 13.86 3.87
C GLU A 30 -22.51 12.77 4.70
N PHE A 31 -23.25 11.95 5.45
CA PHE A 31 -22.61 10.99 6.37
C PHE A 31 -23.28 9.63 6.36
N THR A 32 -22.50 8.57 6.16
CA THR A 32 -22.92 7.19 6.44
C THR A 32 -22.51 6.77 7.84
N VAL A 33 -23.37 5.98 8.48
CA VAL A 33 -23.06 5.31 9.75
C VAL A 33 -22.60 3.89 9.42
N ILE A 34 -21.30 3.61 9.52
CA ILE A 34 -20.77 2.26 9.41
C ILE A 34 -20.73 1.66 10.80
N GLY A 35 -21.52 0.60 11.01
CA GLY A 35 -21.47 -0.18 12.25
C GLY A 35 -20.24 -1.09 12.28
N LEU A 36 -19.20 -0.73 13.01
CA LEU A 36 -18.13 -1.61 13.43
C LEU A 36 -18.38 -2.01 14.89
N GLY A 37 -19.10 -3.09 15.10
CA GLY A 37 -19.56 -3.50 16.45
C GLY A 37 -20.49 -2.44 17.07
N ASN A 38 -20.29 -2.12 18.35
CA ASN A 38 -21.10 -1.11 19.06
C ASN A 38 -20.65 0.36 18.82
N ARG A 39 -19.77 0.62 17.87
CA ARG A 39 -19.33 1.99 17.51
C ARG A 39 -19.88 2.39 16.17
N VAL A 40 -20.63 3.48 16.18
CA VAL A 40 -21.13 4.16 14.99
C VAL A 40 -20.03 5.13 14.53
N VAL A 41 -19.43 4.88 13.38
CA VAL A 41 -18.46 5.79 12.75
C VAL A 41 -19.18 6.54 11.64
N LYS A 42 -19.23 7.87 11.72
CA LYS A 42 -19.76 8.71 10.65
C LYS A 42 -18.66 8.87 9.58
N THR A 43 -18.96 8.51 8.33
CA THR A 43 -18.08 8.74 7.18
C THR A 43 -18.76 9.65 6.17
N LYS A 44 -17.97 10.44 5.43
CA LYS A 44 -18.49 11.21 4.29
C LYS A 44 -18.96 10.25 3.20
N LEU A 45 -19.99 10.65 2.46
CA LEU A 45 -20.48 9.97 1.26
C LEU A 45 -20.05 10.74 0.01
N TRP A 46 -20.03 10.05 -1.12
CA TRP A 46 -19.88 10.68 -2.43
C TRP A 46 -21.13 11.47 -2.77
N LYS A 47 -20.97 12.65 -3.33
CA LYS A 47 -22.07 13.47 -3.84
C LYS A 47 -22.20 13.26 -5.33
N TYR A 48 -23.38 12.84 -5.80
CA TYR A 48 -23.62 12.68 -7.23
C TYR A 48 -23.89 14.03 -7.90
N GLU A 49 -23.18 14.33 -8.99
CA GLU A 49 -23.33 15.55 -9.79
C GLU A 49 -23.80 15.15 -11.22
N PRO A 50 -25.13 14.93 -11.40
CA PRO A 50 -25.68 14.40 -12.65
C PRO A 50 -25.55 15.34 -13.84
N ASP A 51 -25.44 16.64 -13.60
CA ASP A 51 -25.42 17.68 -14.64
C ASP A 51 -24.02 17.87 -15.27
N ILE A 52 -22.97 17.34 -14.66
CA ILE A 52 -21.61 17.40 -15.20
C ILE A 52 -21.43 16.26 -16.19
N LYS A 53 -21.41 16.59 -17.50
CA LYS A 53 -21.30 15.61 -18.61
C LYS A 53 -20.19 15.93 -19.59
N THR A 54 -19.53 17.07 -19.46
CA THR A 54 -18.49 17.50 -20.40
C THR A 54 -17.25 17.99 -19.67
N THR A 55 -16.12 17.98 -20.36
CA THR A 55 -14.85 18.51 -19.82
C THR A 55 -14.91 19.99 -19.42
N PRO A 56 -15.58 20.89 -20.17
CA PRO A 56 -15.76 22.26 -19.72
C PRO A 56 -16.51 22.38 -18.39
N GLN A 57 -17.55 21.57 -18.19
CA GLN A 57 -18.30 21.56 -16.92
C GLN A 57 -17.45 21.02 -15.75
N LEU A 58 -16.55 20.05 -16.01
CA LEU A 58 -15.60 19.61 -15.01
C LEU A 58 -14.63 20.72 -14.60
N TRP A 59 -14.10 21.47 -15.55
CA TRP A 59 -13.25 22.62 -15.27
C TRP A 59 -13.96 23.70 -14.47
N GLU A 60 -15.21 23.99 -14.81
CA GLU A 60 -16.04 24.94 -14.06
C GLU A 60 -16.29 24.48 -12.61
N ASN A 61 -16.61 23.21 -12.43
CA ASN A 61 -16.76 22.60 -11.09
C ASN A 61 -15.45 22.67 -10.28
N PHE A 62 -14.33 22.37 -10.92
CA PHE A 62 -13.01 22.48 -10.25
C PHE A 62 -12.68 23.93 -9.88
N LYS A 63 -12.92 24.90 -10.78
CA LYS A 63 -12.73 26.33 -10.50
C LYS A 63 -13.48 26.75 -9.25
N LYS A 64 -14.77 26.41 -9.20
CA LYS A 64 -15.64 26.76 -8.06
C LYS A 64 -15.11 26.20 -6.73
N ILE A 65 -14.68 24.94 -6.72
CA ILE A 65 -14.15 24.30 -5.50
C ILE A 65 -12.79 24.91 -5.13
N LEU A 66 -11.92 25.13 -6.10
CA LEU A 66 -10.62 25.77 -5.87
C LEU A 66 -10.77 27.17 -5.25
N GLU A 67 -11.67 27.99 -5.80
CA GLU A 67 -12.01 29.30 -5.25
C GLU A 67 -12.57 29.20 -3.83
N GLN A 68 -13.47 28.25 -3.59
CA GLN A 68 -14.05 28.02 -2.27
C GLN A 68 -12.98 27.66 -1.21
N HIS A 69 -12.02 26.80 -1.56
CA HIS A 69 -10.94 26.40 -0.65
C HIS A 69 -9.92 27.52 -0.39
N ASN A 70 -9.84 28.49 -1.30
CA ASN A 70 -8.84 29.56 -1.24
C ASN A 70 -9.43 30.96 -0.99
N GLN A 71 -10.64 31.05 -0.40
CA GLN A 71 -11.31 32.32 -0.08
C GLN A 71 -10.46 33.26 0.80
N ASN A 72 -9.56 32.70 1.61
CA ASN A 72 -8.63 33.46 2.43
C ASN A 72 -7.50 34.14 1.62
N VAL A 73 -7.28 33.71 0.37
CA VAL A 73 -6.25 34.22 -0.53
C VAL A 73 -6.86 35.03 -1.67
N LEU A 74 -8.00 34.56 -2.20
CA LEU A 74 -8.73 35.17 -3.29
C LEU A 74 -9.77 36.14 -2.73
N GLU A 75 -9.66 37.43 -3.05
CA GLU A 75 -10.66 38.45 -2.66
C GLU A 75 -11.90 38.42 -3.56
N ASN A 76 -11.71 38.02 -4.81
CA ASN A 76 -12.74 37.89 -5.84
C ASN A 76 -12.62 36.56 -6.57
N PRO A 77 -13.67 36.06 -7.22
CA PRO A 77 -13.58 34.92 -8.12
C PRO A 77 -12.52 35.17 -9.21
N MET A 78 -11.79 34.14 -9.58
CA MET A 78 -10.73 34.23 -10.60
C MET A 78 -11.31 34.62 -11.97
N SER A 79 -10.60 35.50 -12.66
CA SER A 79 -10.87 35.82 -14.07
C SER A 79 -10.59 34.59 -14.95
N ASP A 80 -11.02 34.64 -16.21
CA ASP A 80 -10.68 33.60 -17.19
C ASP A 80 -9.17 33.52 -17.47
N ALA A 81 -8.48 34.66 -17.43
CA ALA A 81 -7.02 34.72 -17.63
C ALA A 81 -6.28 34.02 -16.47
N GLU A 82 -6.68 34.32 -15.24
CA GLU A 82 -6.12 33.70 -14.04
C GLU A 82 -6.38 32.18 -14.02
N PHE A 83 -7.64 31.76 -14.31
CA PHE A 83 -7.97 30.34 -14.32
C PHE A 83 -7.32 29.58 -15.50
N ASN A 84 -7.03 30.23 -16.62
CA ASN A 84 -6.28 29.61 -17.71
C ASN A 84 -4.84 29.26 -17.33
N GLN A 85 -4.22 29.97 -16.38
CA GLN A 85 -2.91 29.58 -15.83
C GLN A 85 -3.05 28.23 -15.10
N VAL A 86 -4.09 28.08 -14.27
CA VAL A 86 -4.39 26.82 -13.57
C VAL A 86 -4.61 25.67 -14.56
N LYS A 87 -5.46 25.89 -15.59
CA LYS A 87 -5.71 24.89 -16.63
C LYS A 87 -4.42 24.46 -17.32
N LYS A 88 -3.57 25.42 -17.66
CA LYS A 88 -2.29 25.15 -18.33
C LYS A 88 -1.40 24.26 -17.48
N ILE A 89 -1.21 24.59 -16.20
CA ILE A 89 -0.36 23.81 -15.28
C ILE A 89 -0.83 22.35 -15.21
N ILE A 90 -2.14 22.12 -15.09
CA ILE A 90 -2.70 20.76 -15.01
C ILE A 90 -2.59 20.04 -16.36
N SER A 91 -2.88 20.74 -17.47
CA SER A 91 -2.83 20.14 -18.82
C SER A 91 -1.41 19.82 -19.29
N ASP A 92 -0.40 20.50 -18.74
CA ASP A 92 1.01 20.25 -19.02
C ASP A 92 1.59 19.04 -18.24
N LEU A 93 0.79 18.39 -17.39
CA LEU A 93 1.16 17.12 -16.75
C LEU A 93 0.97 15.96 -17.74
N HIS A 94 2.08 15.44 -18.27
CA HIS A 94 2.04 14.48 -19.38
C HIS A 94 2.05 13.02 -18.94
N THR A 95 2.43 12.75 -17.70
CA THR A 95 2.49 11.39 -17.17
C THR A 95 1.71 11.26 -15.87
N PRO A 96 1.15 10.07 -15.57
CA PRO A 96 0.52 9.82 -14.28
C PRO A 96 1.47 10.05 -13.09
N TYR A 97 2.77 9.84 -13.27
CA TYR A 97 3.79 10.11 -12.25
C TYR A 97 3.89 11.61 -11.92
N GLU A 98 3.98 12.48 -12.94
CA GLU A 98 3.97 13.93 -12.76
C GLU A 98 2.70 14.42 -12.07
N ALA A 99 1.54 13.89 -12.48
CA ALA A 99 0.26 14.19 -11.83
C ALA A 99 0.25 13.72 -10.36
N GLY A 100 0.82 12.55 -10.07
CA GLY A 100 0.98 12.04 -8.70
C GLY A 100 1.90 12.92 -7.86
N GLN A 101 3.02 13.39 -8.41
CA GLN A 101 3.90 14.36 -7.74
C GLN A 101 3.18 15.68 -7.47
N PHE A 102 2.44 16.19 -8.45
CA PHE A 102 1.64 17.39 -8.29
C PHE A 102 0.60 17.24 -7.17
N LEU A 103 -0.15 16.13 -7.14
CA LEU A 103 -1.15 15.87 -6.09
C LEU A 103 -0.52 15.72 -4.71
N TYR A 104 0.68 15.17 -4.63
CA TYR A 104 1.43 15.09 -3.39
C TYR A 104 1.89 16.48 -2.94
N GLY A 105 2.39 17.28 -3.87
CA GLY A 105 2.92 18.62 -3.62
C GLY A 105 4.12 18.64 -2.69
N LEU A 106 4.30 19.75 -1.99
CA LEU A 106 5.39 19.90 -1.02
C LEU A 106 4.92 19.53 0.39
N ASN A 107 5.56 18.55 1.00
CA ASN A 107 5.21 18.07 2.34
C ASN A 107 3.72 17.63 2.49
N GLY A 108 3.14 17.12 1.42
CA GLY A 108 1.75 16.68 1.41
C GLY A 108 0.72 17.78 1.18
N VAL A 109 1.13 18.95 0.70
CA VAL A 109 0.24 20.04 0.31
C VAL A 109 0.51 20.39 -1.14
N SER A 110 -0.49 20.13 -2.00
CA SER A 110 -0.45 20.49 -3.41
C SER A 110 -0.95 21.92 -3.60
N GLN A 111 -0.18 22.74 -4.31
CA GLN A 111 -0.50 24.13 -4.59
C GLN A 111 -0.26 24.47 -6.06
N ILE A 112 -1.02 25.43 -6.56
CA ILE A 112 -0.84 26.05 -7.87
C ILE A 112 -0.46 27.51 -7.67
N GLU A 113 0.57 27.92 -8.36
CA GLU A 113 1.07 29.29 -8.40
C GLU A 113 0.33 30.06 -9.48
N VAL A 114 -0.25 31.21 -9.14
CA VAL A 114 -1.06 32.03 -10.05
C VAL A 114 -0.72 33.50 -9.88
N ASP A 115 -0.52 34.19 -11.02
CA ASP A 115 -0.46 35.64 -11.07
C ASP A 115 -1.88 36.19 -11.21
N LEU A 116 -2.32 36.99 -10.25
CA LEU A 116 -3.64 37.62 -10.27
C LEU A 116 -3.61 38.92 -11.11
N ASP A 117 -4.75 39.29 -11.65
CA ASP A 117 -4.92 40.52 -12.47
C ASP A 117 -4.63 41.79 -11.66
N ASP A 118 -4.70 41.74 -10.34
CA ASP A 118 -4.36 42.83 -9.42
C ASP A 118 -2.83 42.94 -9.13
N GLY A 119 -2.01 42.08 -9.76
CA GLY A 119 -0.56 42.05 -9.62
C GLY A 119 -0.04 41.24 -8.43
N ARG A 120 -0.91 40.60 -7.63
CA ARG A 120 -0.48 39.67 -6.57
C ARG A 120 -0.08 38.34 -7.17
N HIS A 121 0.95 37.73 -6.59
CA HIS A 121 1.40 36.39 -6.86
C HIS A 121 0.96 35.50 -5.71
N VAL A 122 0.17 34.45 -5.97
CA VAL A 122 -0.47 33.66 -4.94
C VAL A 122 -0.29 32.16 -5.16
N PHE A 123 -0.36 31.38 -4.06
CA PHE A 123 -0.36 29.92 -4.07
C PHE A 123 -1.75 29.43 -3.67
N LEU A 124 -2.45 28.78 -4.58
CA LEU A 124 -3.76 28.20 -4.34
C LEU A 124 -3.63 26.74 -3.94
N THR A 125 -4.15 26.40 -2.78
CA THR A 125 -4.14 25.01 -2.27
C THR A 125 -5.15 24.17 -3.04
N VAL A 126 -4.71 23.05 -3.61
CA VAL A 126 -5.52 22.06 -4.35
C VAL A 126 -5.83 20.85 -3.49
N PHE A 127 -4.81 20.30 -2.83
CA PHE A 127 -4.91 19.15 -1.94
C PHE A 127 -4.11 19.37 -0.66
N ASP A 128 -4.64 18.88 0.47
CA ASP A 128 -3.91 18.76 1.73
C ASP A 128 -4.12 17.35 2.29
N GLN A 129 -3.06 16.57 2.37
CA GLN A 129 -3.11 15.19 2.89
C GLN A 129 -3.61 15.09 4.34
N LYS A 130 -3.56 16.18 5.11
CA LYS A 130 -4.12 16.23 6.47
C LYS A 130 -5.65 16.19 6.48
N GLN A 131 -6.28 16.49 5.35
CA GLN A 131 -7.74 16.54 5.20
C GLN A 131 -8.33 15.28 4.54
N ILE A 132 -7.60 14.16 4.51
CA ILE A 132 -8.12 12.89 3.96
C ILE A 132 -9.31 12.41 4.79
N GLY A 133 -10.49 12.38 4.16
CA GLY A 133 -11.75 11.99 4.80
C GLY A 133 -12.30 13.00 5.81
N ALA A 134 -11.73 14.19 5.88
CA ALA A 134 -12.06 15.22 6.86
C ALA A 134 -11.97 16.62 6.26
N GLY A 135 -12.27 17.64 7.06
CA GLY A 135 -12.18 19.05 6.66
C GLY A 135 -13.10 19.41 5.51
N ASP A 136 -12.60 20.31 4.66
CA ASP A 136 -13.35 20.86 3.52
C ASP A 136 -13.20 20.04 2.23
N THR A 137 -12.53 18.88 2.28
CA THR A 137 -12.36 18.01 1.11
C THR A 137 -13.73 17.61 0.53
N VAL A 138 -13.89 17.88 -0.77
CA VAL A 138 -15.12 17.63 -1.53
C VAL A 138 -14.97 16.30 -2.28
N TYR A 139 -15.97 15.42 -2.11
CA TYR A 139 -16.02 14.10 -2.75
C TYR A 139 -17.26 14.04 -3.66
N GLN A 140 -17.04 13.92 -4.97
CA GLN A 140 -18.11 13.90 -5.96
C GLN A 140 -17.98 12.68 -6.88
N VAL A 141 -19.11 12.22 -7.40
CA VAL A 141 -19.18 11.23 -8.46
C VAL A 141 -19.90 11.83 -9.66
N VAL A 142 -19.31 11.64 -10.82
CA VAL A 142 -19.87 12.01 -12.12
C VAL A 142 -19.86 10.79 -13.03
N ASN A 143 -20.72 10.79 -14.03
CA ASN A 143 -20.79 9.69 -14.97
C ASN A 143 -21.08 10.16 -16.39
N GLN A 144 -20.79 9.28 -17.35
CA GLN A 144 -21.08 9.47 -18.77
C GLN A 144 -20.46 10.77 -19.31
N ILE A 145 -19.22 11.03 -18.91
CA ILE A 145 -18.49 12.24 -19.34
C ILE A 145 -18.10 12.08 -20.81
N GLU A 146 -18.58 12.99 -21.65
CA GLU A 146 -18.22 13.05 -23.06
C GLU A 146 -16.83 13.61 -23.26
N ARG A 147 -16.02 12.86 -23.98
CA ARG A 147 -14.64 13.22 -24.36
C ARG A 147 -14.54 13.31 -25.88
N PRO A 148 -14.34 14.49 -26.44
CA PRO A 148 -14.06 14.63 -27.87
C PRO A 148 -12.81 13.85 -28.28
N ALA A 149 -12.77 13.40 -29.53
CA ALA A 149 -11.59 12.75 -30.09
C ALA A 149 -10.37 13.67 -30.03
N VAL A 150 -9.30 13.19 -29.40
CA VAL A 150 -8.01 13.91 -29.31
C VAL A 150 -7.18 13.68 -30.59
N ILE A 151 -7.27 12.49 -31.17
CA ILE A 151 -6.54 12.11 -32.39
C ILE A 151 -7.49 12.17 -33.58
N ASN A 152 -7.09 12.84 -34.65
CA ASN A 152 -7.86 12.92 -35.88
C ASN A 152 -8.20 11.52 -36.41
N GLY A 153 -9.48 11.31 -36.76
CA GLY A 153 -9.98 10.02 -37.26
C GLY A 153 -10.37 9.01 -36.19
N LYS A 154 -10.19 9.35 -34.91
CA LYS A 154 -10.76 8.56 -33.80
C LYS A 154 -12.15 9.06 -33.43
N MET A 155 -12.88 8.25 -32.69
CA MET A 155 -14.23 8.58 -32.22
C MET A 155 -14.19 9.33 -30.88
N ASN A 156 -15.24 10.12 -30.62
CA ASN A 156 -15.50 10.62 -29.29
C ASN A 156 -15.67 9.45 -28.32
N ARG A 157 -15.24 9.63 -27.09
CA ARG A 157 -15.39 8.64 -26.03
C ARG A 157 -16.39 9.14 -24.97
N ARG A 158 -16.87 8.24 -24.18
CA ARG A 158 -17.75 8.54 -23.05
C ARG A 158 -17.31 7.65 -21.90
N PHE A 159 -16.87 8.30 -20.83
CA PHE A 159 -16.38 7.61 -19.63
C PHE A 159 -17.57 7.22 -18.75
N ASP A 160 -17.56 6.00 -18.23
CA ASP A 160 -18.64 5.51 -17.39
C ASP A 160 -18.70 6.30 -16.06
N THR A 161 -18.10 5.83 -14.99
CA THR A 161 -18.11 6.53 -13.70
C THR A 161 -16.74 7.10 -13.36
N THR A 162 -16.70 8.37 -12.93
CA THR A 162 -15.47 9.02 -12.45
C THR A 162 -15.67 9.59 -11.05
N LEU A 163 -14.75 9.29 -10.14
CA LEU A 163 -14.74 9.84 -8.79
C LEU A 163 -13.82 11.05 -8.74
N LEU A 164 -14.38 12.18 -8.27
CA LEU A 164 -13.68 13.43 -8.14
C LEU A 164 -13.34 13.71 -6.68
N ILE A 165 -12.13 14.17 -6.43
CA ILE A 165 -11.73 14.71 -5.12
C ILE A 165 -11.30 16.16 -5.34
N ASN A 166 -11.93 17.07 -4.61
CA ASN A 166 -11.77 18.52 -4.80
C ASN A 166 -12.03 18.97 -6.25
N GLY A 167 -12.97 18.30 -6.94
CA GLY A 167 -13.33 18.60 -8.33
C GLY A 167 -12.40 18.02 -9.39
N LEU A 168 -11.28 17.41 -9.02
CA LEU A 168 -10.33 16.75 -9.94
C LEU A 168 -10.65 15.27 -10.10
N PRO A 169 -10.62 14.71 -11.32
CA PRO A 169 -10.83 13.29 -11.58
C PRO A 169 -9.65 12.46 -11.07
N ILE A 170 -9.86 11.65 -10.04
CA ILE A 170 -8.81 10.88 -9.37
C ILE A 170 -8.93 9.39 -9.66
N ILE A 171 -10.17 8.86 -9.75
CA ILE A 171 -10.42 7.45 -9.98
C ILE A 171 -11.38 7.29 -11.15
N GLN A 172 -10.99 6.54 -12.16
CA GLN A 172 -11.84 6.14 -13.27
C GLN A 172 -12.35 4.72 -13.04
N ILE A 173 -13.65 4.53 -13.18
CA ILE A 173 -14.32 3.23 -13.12
C ILE A 173 -14.95 2.95 -14.47
N GLU A 174 -14.63 1.81 -15.05
CA GLU A 174 -15.21 1.30 -16.28
C GLU A 174 -16.05 0.07 -15.96
N GLU A 175 -17.35 0.15 -16.23
CA GLU A 175 -18.32 -0.87 -15.90
C GLU A 175 -18.60 -1.81 -17.07
N LYS A 176 -18.78 -3.08 -16.78
CA LYS A 176 -19.27 -4.08 -17.72
C LYS A 176 -20.36 -4.92 -17.06
N ARG A 177 -21.28 -5.41 -17.88
CA ARG A 177 -22.34 -6.31 -17.40
C ARG A 177 -21.77 -7.65 -16.93
N ASP A 178 -22.53 -8.39 -16.17
CA ASP A 178 -22.17 -9.66 -15.53
C ASP A 178 -21.73 -10.78 -16.51
N THR A 179 -22.12 -10.70 -17.78
CA THR A 179 -21.76 -11.67 -18.83
C THR A 179 -20.43 -11.36 -19.53
N HIS A 180 -19.81 -10.24 -19.23
CA HIS A 180 -18.53 -9.81 -19.82
C HIS A 180 -17.36 -10.10 -18.88
N ASP A 181 -16.19 -10.31 -19.48
CA ASP A 181 -14.95 -10.41 -18.72
C ASP A 181 -14.52 -9.00 -18.25
N VAL A 182 -14.14 -8.89 -16.99
CA VAL A 182 -13.61 -7.63 -16.42
C VAL A 182 -12.39 -7.09 -17.19
N ASN A 183 -11.65 -7.96 -17.89
CA ASN A 183 -10.54 -7.55 -18.74
C ASN A 183 -10.98 -6.77 -19.99
N GLU A 184 -12.25 -6.80 -20.39
CA GLU A 184 -12.78 -5.96 -21.47
C GLU A 184 -12.79 -4.48 -21.05
N ALA A 185 -13.15 -4.19 -19.80
CA ALA A 185 -13.04 -2.84 -19.25
C ALA A 185 -11.57 -2.36 -19.20
N LEU A 186 -10.64 -3.24 -18.82
CA LEU A 186 -9.20 -2.92 -18.86
C LEU A 186 -8.73 -2.63 -20.29
N ASN A 187 -9.19 -3.39 -21.29
CA ASN A 187 -8.86 -3.13 -22.69
C ASN A 187 -9.40 -1.78 -23.16
N GLN A 188 -10.60 -1.41 -22.72
CA GLN A 188 -11.22 -0.13 -23.07
C GLN A 188 -10.43 1.03 -22.44
N MET A 189 -10.04 0.94 -21.17
CA MET A 189 -9.18 1.94 -20.55
C MET A 189 -7.80 2.04 -21.20
N HIS A 190 -7.21 0.91 -21.62
CA HIS A 190 -5.97 0.94 -22.41
C HIS A 190 -6.16 1.71 -23.72
N GLN A 191 -7.28 1.47 -24.42
CA GLN A 191 -7.59 2.23 -25.62
C GLN A 191 -7.75 3.73 -25.33
N TYR A 192 -8.32 4.13 -24.20
CA TYR A 192 -8.40 5.54 -23.81
C TYR A 192 -7.01 6.15 -23.60
N ILE A 193 -6.08 5.41 -23.00
CA ILE A 193 -4.68 5.85 -22.84
C ILE A 193 -4.03 6.01 -24.23
N ASP A 194 -4.16 5.03 -25.12
CA ASP A 194 -3.60 5.05 -26.49
C ASP A 194 -4.14 6.21 -27.31
N GLU A 195 -5.38 6.61 -27.10
CA GLU A 195 -6.05 7.70 -27.79
C GLU A 195 -5.82 9.07 -27.13
N GLY A 196 -5.00 9.14 -26.06
CA GLY A 196 -4.71 10.37 -25.33
C GLY A 196 -5.91 10.95 -24.57
N GLN A 197 -6.95 10.14 -24.31
CA GLN A 197 -8.18 10.59 -23.66
C GLN A 197 -7.98 10.95 -22.19
N TYR A 198 -6.92 10.43 -21.54
CA TYR A 198 -6.53 10.76 -20.17
C TYR A 198 -5.56 11.97 -20.12
N GLY A 199 -5.69 12.89 -21.06
CA GLY A 199 -5.06 14.21 -21.01
C GLY A 199 -6.00 15.30 -20.46
N ASP A 200 -5.53 16.56 -20.49
CA ASP A 200 -6.27 17.71 -19.97
C ASP A 200 -6.58 17.51 -18.46
N ILE A 201 -7.76 17.83 -17.95
CA ILE A 201 -8.13 17.61 -16.53
C ILE A 201 -8.00 16.13 -16.10
N PHE A 202 -8.17 15.19 -17.02
CA PHE A 202 -8.05 13.75 -16.76
C PHE A 202 -6.60 13.27 -16.60
N SER A 203 -5.59 14.13 -16.84
CA SER A 203 -4.19 13.82 -16.47
C SER A 203 -4.05 13.49 -14.97
N MET A 204 -4.98 13.99 -14.15
CA MET A 204 -5.01 13.81 -12.71
C MET A 204 -5.42 12.40 -12.25
N LEU A 205 -5.87 11.52 -13.16
CA LEU A 205 -6.26 10.17 -12.82
C LEU A 205 -5.10 9.37 -12.21
N GLN A 206 -5.35 8.81 -11.03
CA GLN A 206 -4.37 8.00 -10.30
C GLN A 206 -4.70 6.51 -10.33
N ILE A 207 -5.97 6.15 -10.27
CA ILE A 207 -6.43 4.77 -10.18
C ILE A 207 -7.44 4.47 -11.29
N LEU A 208 -7.27 3.31 -11.91
CA LEU A 208 -8.17 2.73 -12.89
C LEU A 208 -8.83 1.50 -12.30
N ILE A 209 -10.15 1.42 -12.37
CA ILE A 209 -10.97 0.33 -11.84
C ILE A 209 -11.80 -0.26 -12.98
N ALA A 210 -11.66 -1.56 -13.18
CA ALA A 210 -12.51 -2.36 -14.06
C ALA A 210 -13.46 -3.17 -13.20
N ILE A 211 -14.78 -3.06 -13.44
CA ILE A 211 -15.77 -3.66 -12.56
C ILE A 211 -16.93 -4.31 -13.35
N THR A 212 -17.31 -5.49 -12.87
CA THR A 212 -18.56 -6.18 -13.19
C THR A 212 -19.28 -6.50 -11.88
N PRO A 213 -20.56 -6.89 -11.88
CA PRO A 213 -21.24 -7.29 -10.64
C PRO A 213 -20.52 -8.37 -9.83
N ASN A 214 -19.72 -9.21 -10.47
CA ASN A 214 -19.12 -10.42 -9.88
C ASN A 214 -17.58 -10.42 -9.88
N ASN A 215 -16.94 -9.38 -10.39
CA ASN A 215 -15.48 -9.30 -10.44
C ASN A 215 -15.01 -7.85 -10.52
N VAL A 216 -13.97 -7.54 -9.78
CA VAL A 216 -13.39 -6.20 -9.76
C VAL A 216 -11.87 -6.30 -9.81
N LYS A 217 -11.28 -5.46 -10.65
CA LYS A 217 -9.83 -5.27 -10.70
C LYS A 217 -9.49 -3.78 -10.65
N TYR A 218 -8.38 -3.46 -10.04
CA TYR A 218 -7.86 -2.09 -10.00
C TYR A 218 -6.37 -2.06 -10.26
N MET A 219 -5.88 -0.95 -10.79
CA MET A 219 -4.47 -0.69 -11.03
C MET A 219 -4.16 0.79 -10.91
N ALA A 220 -2.89 1.15 -10.73
CA ALA A 220 -2.46 2.52 -10.89
C ALA A 220 -2.58 2.95 -12.37
N ASN A 221 -2.90 4.22 -12.62
CA ASN A 221 -2.83 4.78 -13.96
C ASN A 221 -1.38 4.74 -14.48
N THR A 222 -1.21 4.58 -15.77
CA THR A 222 0.09 4.35 -16.40
C THR A 222 0.12 4.88 -17.83
N THR A 223 1.30 4.94 -18.44
CA THR A 223 1.44 5.23 -19.87
C THR A 223 1.11 3.99 -20.71
N SER A 224 0.77 4.18 -21.99
CA SER A 224 0.44 3.10 -22.92
C SER A 224 1.53 2.03 -22.98
N GLU A 225 2.78 2.43 -23.09
CA GLU A 225 3.94 1.54 -23.19
C GLU A 225 4.11 0.62 -21.98
N ARG A 226 3.60 1.05 -20.82
CA ARG A 226 3.71 0.32 -19.54
C ARG A 226 2.42 -0.36 -19.12
N PHE A 227 1.37 -0.20 -19.89
CA PHE A 227 0.10 -0.83 -19.56
C PHE A 227 0.22 -2.35 -19.65
N ASN A 228 -0.04 -3.00 -18.52
CA ASN A 228 -0.07 -4.47 -18.45
C ASN A 228 -1.19 -4.90 -17.49
N LYS A 229 -2.12 -5.68 -17.98
CA LYS A 229 -3.26 -6.22 -17.22
C LYS A 229 -2.86 -7.11 -16.05
N ASP A 230 -1.66 -7.68 -16.06
CA ASP A 230 -1.13 -8.46 -14.95
C ASP A 230 -0.85 -7.61 -13.70
N PHE A 231 -0.79 -6.29 -13.86
CA PHE A 231 -0.71 -5.35 -12.75
C PHE A 231 -2.08 -4.86 -12.25
N ALA A 232 -3.18 -5.37 -12.80
CA ALA A 232 -4.51 -5.15 -12.27
C ALA A 232 -4.86 -6.24 -11.25
N PHE A 233 -5.09 -5.82 -10.01
CA PHE A 233 -5.29 -6.70 -8.86
C PHE A 233 -6.75 -6.79 -8.47
N ASN A 234 -7.19 -7.96 -7.99
CA ASN A 234 -8.45 -8.06 -7.28
C ASN A 234 -8.32 -7.43 -5.88
N TRP A 235 -9.39 -6.80 -5.40
CA TRP A 235 -9.47 -6.44 -4.00
C TRP A 235 -9.62 -7.69 -3.14
N GLN A 236 -9.10 -7.67 -1.92
CA GLN A 236 -9.14 -8.80 -0.99
C GLN A 236 -9.58 -8.31 0.39
N ARG A 237 -10.09 -9.22 1.19
CA ARG A 237 -10.29 -9.02 2.62
C ARG A 237 -8.97 -9.12 3.36
N GLU A 238 -8.98 -8.82 4.65
CA GLU A 238 -7.80 -8.92 5.52
C GLU A 238 -7.23 -10.36 5.60
N ASP A 239 -8.08 -11.37 5.41
CA ASP A 239 -7.70 -12.79 5.36
C ASP A 239 -7.17 -13.25 3.98
N ASN A 240 -6.94 -12.33 3.06
CA ASN A 240 -6.51 -12.52 1.67
C ASN A 240 -7.56 -13.20 0.75
N THR A 241 -8.80 -13.36 1.18
CA THR A 241 -9.87 -13.85 0.29
C THR A 241 -10.30 -12.77 -0.70
N ILE A 242 -10.46 -13.16 -1.97
CA ILE A 242 -10.82 -12.22 -3.04
C ILE A 242 -12.26 -11.73 -2.84
N VAL A 243 -12.43 -10.42 -2.88
CA VAL A 243 -13.73 -9.75 -2.93
C VAL A 243 -14.24 -9.80 -4.37
N ARG A 244 -15.35 -10.50 -4.57
CA ARG A 244 -15.99 -10.64 -5.89
C ARG A 244 -17.24 -9.79 -6.04
N ASP A 245 -17.95 -9.57 -4.93
CA ASP A 245 -19.17 -8.75 -4.92
C ASP A 245 -18.82 -7.26 -5.01
N TRP A 246 -19.43 -6.57 -5.95
CA TRP A 246 -19.17 -5.16 -6.20
C TRP A 246 -19.59 -4.25 -5.04
N LYS A 247 -20.61 -4.64 -4.25
CA LYS A 247 -21.04 -3.86 -3.08
C LYS A 247 -20.01 -3.93 -1.97
N GLU A 248 -19.50 -5.14 -1.70
CA GLU A 248 -18.43 -5.32 -0.74
C GLU A 248 -17.15 -4.57 -1.16
N PHE A 249 -16.85 -4.53 -2.47
CA PHE A 249 -15.77 -3.71 -2.99
C PHE A 249 -16.03 -2.22 -2.76
N ALA A 250 -17.26 -1.75 -3.04
CA ALA A 250 -17.63 -0.36 -2.81
C ALA A 250 -17.52 0.02 -1.33
N ASP A 251 -17.93 -0.85 -0.42
CA ASP A 251 -17.84 -0.65 1.03
C ASP A 251 -16.39 -0.57 1.53
N SER A 252 -15.52 -1.41 0.99
CA SER A 252 -14.15 -1.54 1.49
C SER A 252 -13.17 -0.60 0.80
N MET A 253 -13.24 -0.45 -0.53
CA MET A 253 -12.26 0.32 -1.31
C MET A 253 -12.76 1.69 -1.77
N LEU A 254 -14.06 1.81 -2.17
CA LEU A 254 -14.63 3.09 -2.63
C LEU A 254 -15.20 3.94 -1.51
N SER A 255 -15.25 3.43 -0.28
CA SER A 255 -15.69 4.22 0.88
C SER A 255 -14.70 5.36 1.19
N ILE A 256 -15.24 6.45 1.76
CA ILE A 256 -14.40 7.54 2.26
C ILE A 256 -14.09 7.25 3.75
N PRO A 257 -12.81 7.27 4.19
CA PRO A 257 -11.64 7.85 3.51
C PRO A 257 -10.83 6.88 2.64
N MET A 258 -11.18 5.59 2.52
CA MET A 258 -10.33 4.57 1.89
C MET A 258 -10.00 4.92 0.44
N ALA A 259 -10.97 5.32 -0.38
CA ALA A 259 -10.74 5.69 -1.78
C ALA A 259 -9.69 6.81 -1.91
N HIS A 260 -9.77 7.82 -1.05
CA HIS A 260 -8.77 8.90 -1.01
C HIS A 260 -7.41 8.40 -0.53
N GLN A 261 -7.37 7.54 0.50
CA GLN A 261 -6.12 6.94 0.99
C GLN A 261 -5.46 6.06 -0.08
N MET A 262 -6.25 5.32 -0.88
CA MET A 262 -5.69 4.51 -1.97
C MET A 262 -5.01 5.37 -3.04
N ALA A 263 -5.56 6.53 -3.35
CA ALA A 263 -5.00 7.46 -4.31
C ALA A 263 -3.82 8.29 -3.76
N THR A 264 -3.57 8.28 -2.45
CA THR A 264 -2.54 9.08 -1.79
C THR A 264 -1.64 8.24 -0.88
N ASN A 265 -2.11 7.87 0.32
CA ASN A 265 -1.32 7.16 1.34
C ASN A 265 -0.84 5.79 0.87
N TYR A 266 -1.61 5.10 0.03
CA TYR A 266 -1.28 3.77 -0.51
C TYR A 266 -0.86 3.81 -1.98
N MET A 267 -0.57 4.98 -2.51
CA MET A 267 0.10 5.19 -3.80
C MET A 267 1.60 5.37 -3.58
N ILE A 268 2.42 4.74 -4.39
CA ILE A 268 3.88 4.91 -4.44
C ILE A 268 4.23 5.70 -5.68
N LEU A 269 4.91 6.80 -5.49
CA LEU A 269 5.54 7.57 -6.55
C LEU A 269 6.96 6.99 -6.76
N ASP A 270 7.10 6.10 -7.73
CA ASP A 270 8.42 5.51 -8.03
C ASP A 270 9.21 6.43 -8.94
N GLY A 271 10.11 7.20 -8.35
CA GLY A 271 11.00 8.13 -9.04
C GLY A 271 12.28 7.49 -9.60
N THR A 272 12.35 6.17 -9.75
CA THR A 272 13.52 5.50 -10.33
C THR A 272 13.86 6.12 -11.70
N PRO A 273 15.08 6.65 -11.89
CA PRO A 273 15.47 7.32 -13.14
C PRO A 273 15.14 6.50 -14.39
N ASN A 274 14.55 7.13 -15.39
CA ASN A 274 14.07 6.52 -16.64
C ASN A 274 12.98 5.45 -16.49
N LYS A 275 12.45 5.25 -15.26
CA LYS A 275 11.40 4.27 -14.96
C LYS A 275 10.30 4.84 -14.05
N GLN A 276 10.18 6.15 -14.00
CA GLN A 276 9.20 6.85 -13.19
C GLN A 276 7.79 6.31 -13.44
N SER A 277 7.08 5.97 -12.38
CA SER A 277 5.74 5.35 -12.48
C SER A 277 4.96 5.45 -11.18
N LEU A 278 3.65 5.34 -11.29
CA LEU A 278 2.78 5.10 -10.14
C LEU A 278 2.68 3.60 -9.84
N LYS A 279 2.62 3.27 -8.56
CA LYS A 279 2.31 1.92 -8.10
C LYS A 279 1.28 2.00 -6.98
N VAL A 280 0.10 1.44 -7.21
CA VAL A 280 -0.89 1.31 -6.14
C VAL A 280 -0.61 0.06 -5.32
N MET A 281 -0.71 0.17 -3.99
CA MET A 281 -0.48 -0.96 -3.10
C MET A 281 -1.56 -2.04 -3.28
N ARG A 282 -1.15 -3.29 -3.16
CA ARG A 282 -2.04 -4.46 -3.15
C ARG A 282 -2.78 -4.56 -1.81
N PRO A 283 -3.96 -5.21 -1.75
CA PRO A 283 -4.78 -5.22 -0.54
C PRO A 283 -4.04 -5.72 0.70
N TYR A 284 -3.32 -6.84 0.60
CA TYR A 284 -2.54 -7.38 1.72
C TYR A 284 -1.43 -6.43 2.21
N GLN A 285 -0.87 -5.59 1.32
CA GLN A 285 0.11 -4.56 1.69
C GLN A 285 -0.57 -3.41 2.44
N VAL A 286 -1.77 -3.02 2.00
CA VAL A 286 -2.59 -2.01 2.67
C VAL A 286 -2.94 -2.45 4.09
N TYR A 287 -3.51 -3.66 4.24
CA TYR A 287 -3.89 -4.18 5.56
C TYR A 287 -2.68 -4.37 6.48
N ALA A 288 -1.56 -4.87 5.97
CA ALA A 288 -0.33 -4.97 6.75
C ALA A 288 0.14 -3.60 7.25
N THR A 289 0.12 -2.58 6.39
CA THR A 289 0.48 -1.21 6.76
C THR A 289 -0.49 -0.64 7.80
N GLN A 290 -1.80 -0.80 7.60
CA GLN A 290 -2.83 -0.35 8.55
C GLN A 290 -2.65 -1.00 9.92
N ALA A 291 -2.41 -2.33 9.97
CA ALA A 291 -2.22 -3.05 11.21
C ALA A 291 -1.00 -2.53 12.00
N VAL A 292 0.10 -2.23 11.32
CA VAL A 292 1.28 -1.64 11.98
C VAL A 292 1.01 -0.23 12.48
N ILE A 293 0.39 0.63 11.67
CA ILE A 293 0.08 2.02 12.06
C ILE A 293 -0.90 2.04 13.24
N GLU A 294 -1.91 1.16 13.24
CA GLU A 294 -2.83 1.04 14.37
C GLU A 294 -2.12 0.52 15.64
N GLY A 295 -1.27 -0.49 15.49
CA GLY A 295 -0.42 -0.96 16.58
C GLY A 295 0.45 0.17 17.16
N LEU A 296 1.07 0.98 16.29
CA LEU A 296 1.88 2.12 16.71
C LEU A 296 1.05 3.19 17.42
N LYS A 297 -0.21 3.44 17.06
CA LYS A 297 -1.08 4.37 17.79
C LYS A 297 -1.27 3.99 19.26
N ASN A 298 -1.22 2.70 19.56
CA ASN A 298 -1.43 2.17 20.90
C ASN A 298 -0.14 2.02 21.72
N VAL A 299 1.05 2.24 21.14
CA VAL A 299 2.32 2.16 21.85
C VAL A 299 2.49 3.33 22.82
N ASP A 300 2.79 3.03 24.07
CA ASP A 300 3.34 3.95 25.03
C ASP A 300 4.88 3.88 25.00
N PHE A 301 5.53 4.95 24.53
CA PHE A 301 7.00 4.98 24.41
C PHE A 301 7.72 5.14 25.76
N GLU A 302 7.03 5.44 26.83
CA GLU A 302 7.63 5.59 28.16
C GLU A 302 7.51 4.30 28.97
N PHE A 303 6.32 3.68 28.93
CA PHE A 303 5.97 2.54 29.76
C PHE A 303 5.43 1.37 28.91
N GLY A 304 5.50 0.18 29.45
CA GLY A 304 4.89 -1.01 28.87
C GLY A 304 5.70 -1.73 27.79
N ASP A 305 5.06 -2.71 27.14
CA ASP A 305 5.65 -3.48 26.05
C ASP A 305 5.65 -2.65 24.77
N LYS A 306 6.81 -2.56 24.16
CA LYS A 306 7.08 -1.78 22.94
C LYS A 306 7.12 -2.63 21.68
N LYS A 307 6.73 -3.88 21.79
CA LYS A 307 6.59 -4.82 20.67
C LYS A 307 5.27 -4.53 19.98
N VAL A 308 5.33 -4.06 18.75
CA VAL A 308 4.13 -3.77 17.96
C VAL A 308 3.58 -5.03 17.32
N GLY A 309 4.46 -5.85 16.78
CA GLY A 309 4.17 -7.09 16.07
C GLY A 309 5.06 -7.29 14.86
N TYR A 310 4.76 -8.30 14.06
CA TYR A 310 5.48 -8.54 12.82
C TYR A 310 4.56 -8.84 11.64
N ILE A 311 5.05 -8.53 10.44
CA ILE A 311 4.41 -8.84 9.16
C ILE A 311 5.08 -10.09 8.59
N TRP A 312 4.27 -11.11 8.37
CA TRP A 312 4.70 -12.35 7.73
C TRP A 312 4.29 -12.35 6.26
N HIS A 313 5.15 -11.83 5.41
CA HIS A 313 4.97 -11.77 3.97
C HIS A 313 6.09 -12.52 3.27
N THR A 314 5.73 -13.43 2.35
CA THR A 314 6.71 -14.23 1.60
C THR A 314 7.66 -13.38 0.76
N THR A 315 8.78 -13.96 0.36
CA THR A 315 9.70 -13.32 -0.61
C THR A 315 8.97 -13.10 -1.94
N GLY A 316 9.22 -11.96 -2.59
CA GLY A 316 8.53 -11.58 -3.84
C GLY A 316 7.18 -10.89 -3.64
N SER A 317 6.64 -10.78 -2.42
CA SER A 317 5.37 -10.09 -2.13
C SER A 317 5.46 -8.56 -2.14
N GLY A 318 6.63 -7.97 -2.42
CA GLY A 318 6.81 -6.51 -2.38
C GLY A 318 6.99 -5.95 -0.95
N LYS A 319 7.61 -6.69 -0.04
CA LYS A 319 7.93 -6.23 1.33
C LYS A 319 8.59 -4.85 1.37
N THR A 320 9.47 -4.54 0.41
CA THR A 320 10.15 -3.23 0.31
C THR A 320 9.17 -2.08 0.18
N ILE A 321 8.14 -2.22 -0.66
CA ILE A 321 7.08 -1.22 -0.82
C ILE A 321 6.25 -1.10 0.46
N THR A 322 5.85 -2.23 1.05
CA THR A 322 5.04 -2.25 2.27
C THR A 322 5.80 -1.62 3.44
N SER A 323 7.05 -2.00 3.65
CA SER A 323 7.88 -1.48 4.74
C SER A 323 8.24 -0.01 4.55
N PHE A 324 8.50 0.44 3.30
CA PHE A 324 8.68 1.86 2.99
C PHE A 324 7.44 2.66 3.35
N LYS A 325 6.26 2.26 2.87
CA LYS A 325 5.01 2.99 3.14
C LYS A 325 4.66 3.01 4.63
N THR A 326 4.92 1.91 5.33
CA THR A 326 4.79 1.86 6.79
C THR A 326 5.75 2.85 7.47
N ALA A 327 7.02 2.88 7.06
CA ALA A 327 8.02 3.81 7.59
C ALA A 327 7.62 5.27 7.30
N TRP A 328 7.17 5.53 6.10
CA TRP A 328 6.74 6.86 5.65
C TRP A 328 5.52 7.37 6.43
N LEU A 329 4.49 6.55 6.62
CA LEU A 329 3.32 6.90 7.43
C LEU A 329 3.67 7.03 8.92
N ALA A 330 4.50 6.14 9.46
CA ALA A 330 4.97 6.21 10.84
C ALA A 330 5.75 7.50 11.11
N SER A 331 6.58 7.97 10.16
CA SER A 331 7.37 9.21 10.31
C SER A 331 6.51 10.48 10.40
N ARG A 332 5.25 10.39 9.97
CA ARG A 332 4.28 11.50 10.02
C ARG A 332 3.37 11.46 11.26
N MET A 333 3.50 10.43 12.09
CA MET A 333 2.73 10.36 13.34
C MET A 333 3.26 11.39 14.35
N PRO A 334 2.39 12.23 14.97
CA PRO A 334 2.84 13.30 15.87
C PRO A 334 3.68 12.83 17.05
N LYS A 335 3.49 11.57 17.49
CA LYS A 335 4.22 10.99 18.62
C LYS A 335 5.52 10.27 18.24
N VAL A 336 5.88 10.24 16.95
CA VAL A 336 7.09 9.57 16.46
C VAL A 336 8.12 10.62 16.05
N ASP A 337 9.28 10.60 16.67
CA ASP A 337 10.38 11.52 16.34
C ASP A 337 11.27 11.01 15.23
N LYS A 338 11.44 9.67 15.14
CA LYS A 338 12.32 9.02 14.17
C LYS A 338 11.78 7.66 13.76
N VAL A 339 12.01 7.29 12.50
CA VAL A 339 11.88 5.92 12.03
C VAL A 339 13.26 5.41 11.64
N VAL A 340 13.60 4.21 12.09
CA VAL A 340 14.86 3.54 11.75
C VAL A 340 14.53 2.24 11.04
N PHE A 341 14.89 2.16 9.76
CA PHE A 341 14.77 0.94 8.99
C PHE A 341 16.07 0.15 9.08
N VAL A 342 15.95 -1.07 9.57
CA VAL A 342 17.10 -1.92 9.91
C VAL A 342 17.15 -3.10 8.95
N VAL A 343 18.25 -3.24 8.22
CA VAL A 343 18.52 -4.36 7.30
C VAL A 343 19.58 -5.29 7.87
N ASP A 344 19.52 -6.56 7.50
CA ASP A 344 20.45 -7.59 7.99
C ASP A 344 21.87 -7.35 7.49
N ARG A 345 22.07 -7.06 6.19
CA ARG A 345 23.39 -6.98 5.56
C ARG A 345 23.70 -5.61 4.99
N ILE A 346 24.99 -5.22 5.06
CA ILE A 346 25.49 -3.94 4.54
C ILE A 346 25.20 -3.78 3.03
N GLN A 347 25.31 -4.85 2.25
CA GLN A 347 25.01 -4.80 0.81
C GLN A 347 23.53 -4.53 0.55
N LEU A 348 22.61 -5.13 1.34
CA LEU A 348 21.19 -4.86 1.26
C LEU A 348 20.84 -3.43 1.68
N THR A 349 21.65 -2.83 2.57
CA THR A 349 21.44 -1.43 2.99
C THR A 349 21.48 -0.48 1.80
N LYS A 350 22.45 -0.65 0.88
CA LYS A 350 22.59 0.22 -0.29
C LYS A 350 21.36 0.12 -1.22
N GLN A 351 21.00 -1.11 -1.59
CA GLN A 351 19.83 -1.34 -2.47
C GLN A 351 18.52 -0.86 -1.83
N THR A 352 18.32 -1.13 -0.55
CA THR A 352 17.13 -0.66 0.18
C THR A 352 17.08 0.86 0.24
N ASN A 353 18.22 1.50 0.49
CA ASN A 353 18.31 2.95 0.52
C ASN A 353 18.00 3.57 -0.84
N GLU A 354 18.54 3.02 -1.94
CA GLU A 354 18.23 3.45 -3.31
C GLU A 354 16.73 3.31 -3.61
N ASN A 355 16.11 2.18 -3.27
CA ASN A 355 14.69 1.97 -3.44
C ASN A 355 13.85 2.95 -2.59
N TYR A 356 14.22 3.15 -1.33
CA TYR A 356 13.49 4.05 -0.44
C TYR A 356 13.59 5.52 -0.89
N LYS A 357 14.76 5.94 -1.36
CA LYS A 357 14.94 7.26 -1.94
C LYS A 357 14.11 7.43 -3.23
N ALA A 358 14.05 6.40 -4.07
CA ALA A 358 13.23 6.44 -5.27
C ALA A 358 11.72 6.51 -4.97
N TYR A 359 11.27 5.97 -3.83
CA TYR A 359 9.86 6.01 -3.41
C TYR A 359 9.53 7.23 -2.53
N ASP A 360 10.53 8.03 -2.17
CA ASP A 360 10.33 9.19 -1.32
C ASP A 360 9.76 10.37 -2.12
N PRO A 361 8.49 10.72 -1.93
CA PRO A 361 7.87 11.79 -2.69
C PRO A 361 8.37 13.18 -2.29
N ASP A 362 9.07 13.31 -1.16
CA ASP A 362 9.71 14.55 -0.72
C ASP A 362 11.10 14.75 -1.35
N ALA A 363 11.65 13.73 -2.04
CA ALA A 363 12.90 13.86 -2.76
C ALA A 363 12.69 14.65 -4.06
N THR A 364 13.47 15.70 -4.24
CA THR A 364 13.51 16.55 -5.44
C THR A 364 14.95 16.73 -5.89
N ASP A 365 15.17 17.38 -7.03
CA ASP A 365 16.52 17.66 -7.52
C ASP A 365 17.35 18.49 -6.52
N ASP A 366 16.68 19.35 -5.74
CA ASP A 366 17.30 20.25 -4.75
C ASP A 366 17.27 19.71 -3.31
N PHE A 367 16.50 18.66 -3.02
CA PHE A 367 16.32 18.13 -1.68
C PHE A 367 16.35 16.60 -1.66
N ASP A 368 17.24 16.04 -0.85
CA ASP A 368 17.46 14.58 -0.70
C ASP A 368 16.26 13.80 -0.12
N GLY A 369 15.14 14.48 0.21
CA GLY A 369 13.97 13.89 0.84
C GLY A 369 14.15 13.57 2.32
N ILE A 370 13.24 12.74 2.85
CA ILE A 370 13.25 12.33 4.27
C ILE A 370 14.05 11.04 4.53
N VAL A 371 14.45 10.31 3.48
CA VAL A 371 15.21 9.06 3.60
C VAL A 371 16.70 9.35 3.71
N GLN A 372 17.30 8.94 4.82
CA GLN A 372 18.69 9.22 5.16
C GLN A 372 19.50 7.92 5.27
N ASP A 373 20.52 7.78 4.45
CA ASP A 373 21.51 6.69 4.57
C ASP A 373 22.45 6.90 5.78
N THR A 374 23.15 5.87 6.18
CA THR A 374 24.17 5.92 7.24
C THR A 374 25.51 5.44 6.72
N ASN A 375 26.49 6.33 6.61
CA ASN A 375 27.83 5.99 6.15
C ASN A 375 28.58 5.15 7.20
N ASN A 376 28.52 5.56 8.45
CA ASN A 376 29.18 4.91 9.56
C ASN A 376 28.43 5.09 10.89
N THR A 377 28.93 4.50 11.95
CA THR A 377 28.33 4.52 13.28
C THR A 377 28.26 5.92 13.91
N THR A 378 29.19 6.80 13.56
CA THR A 378 29.19 8.20 14.07
C THR A 378 28.11 9.01 13.37
N ASP A 379 27.95 8.84 12.06
CA ASP A 379 26.87 9.44 11.28
C ASP A 379 25.50 8.96 11.77
N LEU A 380 25.34 7.64 12.01
CA LEU A 380 24.13 7.07 12.62
C LEU A 380 23.82 7.75 13.96
N SER A 381 24.80 7.89 14.85
CA SER A 381 24.60 8.55 16.14
C SER A 381 24.18 10.00 16.00
N ARG A 382 24.74 10.73 15.04
CA ARG A 382 24.39 12.12 14.73
C ARG A 382 22.95 12.22 14.25
N LYS A 383 22.54 11.37 13.29
CA LYS A 383 21.18 11.36 12.71
C LYS A 383 20.11 10.99 13.74
N LEU A 384 20.38 10.01 14.61
CA LEU A 384 19.48 9.65 15.71
C LEU A 384 19.22 10.83 16.69
N LYS A 385 20.21 11.71 16.87
CA LYS A 385 20.11 12.89 17.77
C LYS A 385 19.57 14.13 17.07
N SER A 386 19.57 14.18 15.73
CA SER A 386 19.15 15.37 14.97
C SER A 386 17.67 15.72 15.24
N LYS A 387 17.30 16.99 15.12
CA LYS A 387 15.92 17.47 15.32
C LYS A 387 15.00 17.15 14.12
N SER A 388 15.56 16.97 12.92
CA SER A 388 14.78 16.68 11.72
C SER A 388 14.07 15.33 11.85
N ASN A 389 12.80 15.24 11.52
CA ASN A 389 12.11 13.97 11.32
C ASN A 389 12.65 13.30 10.06
N GLY A 390 12.52 11.99 9.97
CA GLY A 390 12.96 11.26 8.77
C GLY A 390 13.09 9.76 9.01
N ILE A 391 13.41 9.06 7.93
CA ILE A 391 13.63 7.62 7.89
C ILE A 391 15.13 7.38 7.78
N ILE A 392 15.72 6.76 8.78
CA ILE A 392 17.14 6.42 8.80
C ILE A 392 17.29 4.95 8.36
N VAL A 393 18.00 4.71 7.27
CA VAL A 393 18.32 3.34 6.80
C VAL A 393 19.69 2.93 7.35
N THR A 394 19.75 1.81 8.05
CA THR A 394 20.97 1.32 8.68
C THR A 394 21.02 -0.21 8.75
N SER A 395 22.17 -0.77 9.13
CA SER A 395 22.31 -2.22 9.35
C SER A 395 22.36 -2.57 10.83
N VAL A 396 22.00 -3.84 11.15
CA VAL A 396 22.11 -4.39 12.51
C VAL A 396 23.53 -4.22 13.06
N GLN A 397 24.57 -4.44 12.22
CA GLN A 397 25.97 -4.35 12.63
C GLN A 397 26.35 -2.92 13.05
N LYS A 398 25.83 -1.90 12.35
CA LYS A 398 26.09 -0.49 12.73
C LYS A 398 25.41 -0.14 14.05
N LEU A 399 24.17 -0.63 14.28
CA LEU A 399 23.46 -0.45 15.55
C LEU A 399 24.19 -1.16 16.69
N ASP A 400 24.57 -2.42 16.52
CA ASP A 400 25.31 -3.20 17.53
C ASP A 400 26.63 -2.51 17.91
N THR A 401 27.40 -2.07 16.91
CA THR A 401 28.63 -1.32 17.14
C THR A 401 28.38 0.01 17.88
N LEU A 402 27.24 0.68 17.58
CA LEU A 402 26.89 1.93 18.24
C LEU A 402 26.58 1.72 19.72
N VAL A 403 25.71 0.75 20.05
CA VAL A 403 25.26 0.52 21.42
C VAL A 403 26.38 -0.01 22.34
N LYS A 404 27.39 -0.69 21.79
CA LYS A 404 28.59 -1.16 22.52
C LYS A 404 29.58 -0.05 22.90
N ARG A 405 29.43 1.16 22.33
CA ARG A 405 30.30 2.27 22.70
C ARG A 405 30.04 2.73 24.14
N LYS A 406 31.07 2.87 24.97
CA LYS A 406 30.95 3.39 26.34
C LYS A 406 30.29 4.77 26.42
N SER A 407 30.40 5.57 25.36
CA SER A 407 29.80 6.91 25.26
C SER A 407 28.37 6.90 24.73
N PHE A 408 27.79 5.74 24.40
CA PHE A 408 26.43 5.67 23.91
C PHE A 408 25.43 6.02 25.03
N LYS A 409 24.53 6.93 24.70
CA LYS A 409 23.35 7.25 25.52
C LYS A 409 22.13 7.14 24.61
N SER A 410 21.11 6.43 25.08
CA SER A 410 19.82 6.35 24.37
C SER A 410 19.29 7.77 24.09
N PRO A 411 18.94 8.10 22.85
CA PRO A 411 18.26 9.35 22.58
C PRO A 411 16.92 9.42 23.36
N GLU A 412 16.58 10.60 23.89
CA GLU A 412 15.27 10.87 24.51
C GLU A 412 14.23 11.18 23.41
N LYS A 413 14.05 10.26 22.49
CA LYS A 413 13.18 10.36 21.33
C LYS A 413 12.36 9.10 21.16
N ASN A 414 11.14 9.26 20.69
CA ASN A 414 10.26 8.17 20.34
C ASN A 414 10.68 7.63 18.96
N ILE A 415 11.30 6.46 18.96
CA ILE A 415 11.88 5.85 17.76
C ILE A 415 11.09 4.60 17.39
N VAL A 416 10.68 4.50 16.12
CA VAL A 416 10.11 3.29 15.55
C VAL A 416 11.20 2.55 14.78
N PHE A 417 11.51 1.32 15.18
CA PHE A 417 12.39 0.43 14.45
C PHE A 417 11.57 -0.53 13.59
N ILE A 418 11.84 -0.53 12.29
CA ILE A 418 11.29 -1.48 11.33
C ILE A 418 12.44 -2.39 10.90
N VAL A 419 12.35 -3.66 11.22
CA VAL A 419 13.44 -4.64 11.02
C VAL A 419 13.09 -5.57 9.88
N ASP A 420 13.84 -5.49 8.79
CA ASP A 420 13.68 -6.39 7.64
C ASP A 420 14.43 -7.71 7.86
N GLU A 421 13.93 -8.78 7.24
CA GLU A 421 14.42 -10.16 7.43
C GLU A 421 14.60 -10.50 8.92
N ALA A 422 13.57 -10.20 9.71
CA ALA A 422 13.58 -10.26 11.17
C ALA A 422 14.11 -11.58 11.74
N HIS A 423 13.91 -12.70 11.03
CA HIS A 423 14.40 -14.02 11.42
C HIS A 423 15.94 -14.16 11.39
N ARG A 424 16.63 -13.37 10.54
CA ARG A 424 18.09 -13.37 10.43
C ARG A 424 18.74 -12.32 11.31
N SER A 425 18.10 -11.13 11.33
CA SER A 425 18.63 -9.95 12.01
C SER A 425 18.62 -10.09 13.53
N THR A 426 17.85 -11.02 14.07
CA THR A 426 17.57 -11.16 15.50
C THR A 426 18.26 -12.36 16.15
N ALA A 427 19.08 -13.11 15.41
CA ALA A 427 19.82 -14.24 15.96
C ALA A 427 20.89 -13.76 16.96
N GLY A 428 20.71 -14.11 18.22
CA GLY A 428 21.70 -13.94 19.29
C GLY A 428 21.49 -12.74 20.21
N ASP A 429 22.38 -12.63 21.21
CA ASP A 429 22.33 -11.64 22.29
C ASP A 429 22.52 -10.20 21.82
N SER A 430 23.14 -9.99 20.65
CA SER A 430 23.39 -8.67 20.08
C SER A 430 22.11 -7.89 19.84
N PHE A 431 21.05 -8.53 19.32
CA PHE A 431 19.79 -7.84 19.04
C PHE A 431 19.05 -7.46 20.32
N LYS A 432 19.03 -8.35 21.32
CA LYS A 432 18.49 -8.03 22.66
C LYS A 432 19.22 -6.83 23.28
N ASN A 433 20.55 -6.76 23.14
CA ASN A 433 21.32 -5.63 23.63
C ASN A 433 20.94 -4.34 22.91
N ILE A 434 20.69 -4.38 21.59
CA ILE A 434 20.19 -3.23 20.83
C ILE A 434 18.84 -2.80 21.38
N GLN A 435 17.87 -3.72 21.53
CA GLN A 435 16.52 -3.41 22.04
C GLN A 435 16.58 -2.79 23.44
N ASN A 436 17.35 -3.37 24.34
CA ASN A 436 17.51 -2.88 25.71
C ASN A 436 18.20 -1.52 25.80
N SER A 437 19.01 -1.17 24.80
CA SER A 437 19.75 0.08 24.75
C SER A 437 18.90 1.28 24.34
N PHE A 438 17.75 1.07 23.71
CA PHE A 438 16.83 2.14 23.29
C PHE A 438 15.59 2.16 24.18
N LYS A 439 15.53 3.12 25.11
CA LYS A 439 14.47 3.19 26.14
C LYS A 439 13.11 3.55 25.59
N ARG A 440 13.05 4.42 24.57
CA ARG A 440 11.82 4.95 23.94
C ARG A 440 11.72 4.46 22.50
N ALA A 441 11.59 3.15 22.33
CA ALA A 441 11.60 2.51 21.00
C ALA A 441 10.43 1.55 20.83
N ALA A 442 9.77 1.59 19.68
CA ALA A 442 8.78 0.60 19.24
C ALA A 442 9.40 -0.30 18.15
N TRP A 443 9.06 -1.59 18.16
CA TRP A 443 9.70 -2.61 17.33
C TRP A 443 8.67 -3.31 16.44
N VAL A 444 8.93 -3.29 15.13
CA VAL A 444 8.13 -3.95 14.09
C VAL A 444 9.04 -4.87 13.28
N GLY A 445 8.66 -6.13 13.08
CA GLY A 445 9.39 -7.08 12.26
C GLY A 445 8.75 -7.27 10.88
N TYR A 446 9.55 -7.42 9.84
CA TYR A 446 9.13 -7.91 8.51
C TYR A 446 9.90 -9.18 8.19
N THR A 447 9.23 -10.27 7.82
CA THR A 447 9.89 -11.54 7.52
C THR A 447 9.07 -12.40 6.58
N GLY A 448 9.75 -13.16 5.71
CA GLY A 448 9.12 -14.21 4.90
C GLY A 448 9.09 -15.57 5.59
N THR A 449 9.94 -15.78 6.60
CA THR A 449 10.15 -17.06 7.28
C THR A 449 10.30 -16.84 8.79
N PRO A 450 9.18 -16.59 9.52
CA PRO A 450 9.25 -16.42 10.98
C PRO A 450 9.74 -17.69 11.65
N THR A 451 10.46 -17.53 12.77
CA THR A 451 10.92 -18.62 13.63
C THR A 451 9.84 -18.89 14.66
N PHE A 452 9.33 -20.14 14.72
CA PHE A 452 8.25 -20.56 15.62
C PHE A 452 8.78 -21.27 16.86
N ASP A 453 9.88 -21.98 16.74
CA ASP A 453 10.48 -22.75 17.84
C ASP A 453 11.73 -22.06 18.37
N GLU A 454 11.99 -22.22 19.66
CA GLU A 454 13.28 -21.88 20.24
C GLU A 454 14.33 -22.84 19.68
N THR A 455 15.19 -22.32 18.85
CA THR A 455 16.30 -23.07 18.29
C THR A 455 17.59 -22.67 19.00
N THR A 456 18.63 -23.50 18.90
CA THR A 456 20.00 -23.16 19.33
C THR A 456 20.52 -21.86 18.68
N LYS A 457 19.84 -21.37 17.64
CA LYS A 457 20.18 -20.18 16.85
C LYS A 457 19.41 -18.90 17.24
N GLY A 458 18.38 -18.95 18.10
CA GLY A 458 17.68 -17.71 18.47
C GLY A 458 16.28 -17.87 19.09
N LEU A 459 15.70 -16.75 19.45
CA LEU A 459 14.34 -16.63 19.98
C LEU A 459 13.30 -16.76 18.86
N ARG A 460 12.08 -17.12 19.24
CA ARG A 460 10.93 -17.02 18.33
C ARG A 460 10.70 -15.59 17.88
N THR A 461 10.25 -15.41 16.64
CA THR A 461 9.95 -14.06 16.10
C THR A 461 8.93 -13.33 16.97
N GLU A 462 7.96 -14.05 17.52
CA GLU A 462 6.93 -13.49 18.41
C GLU A 462 7.49 -12.99 19.74
N ASP A 463 8.52 -13.65 20.29
CA ASP A 463 9.16 -13.23 21.54
C ASP A 463 9.89 -11.88 21.39
N ILE A 464 10.27 -11.53 20.16
CA ILE A 464 11.04 -10.33 19.86
C ILE A 464 10.14 -9.17 19.47
N PHE A 465 9.15 -9.40 18.62
CA PHE A 465 8.34 -8.36 18.01
C PHE A 465 6.89 -8.33 18.50
N GLY A 466 6.41 -9.39 19.17
CA GLY A 466 5.00 -9.60 19.49
C GLY A 466 4.29 -10.46 18.42
N ARG A 467 2.96 -10.50 18.47
CA ARG A 467 2.14 -11.34 17.59
C ARG A 467 2.25 -10.97 16.11
N PRO A 468 1.94 -11.91 15.19
CA PRO A 468 1.79 -11.55 13.77
C PRO A 468 0.61 -10.59 13.59
N LEU A 469 0.84 -9.51 12.88
CA LEU A 469 -0.18 -8.50 12.58
C LEU A 469 -0.91 -8.80 11.27
N HIS A 470 -0.18 -9.32 10.28
CA HIS A 470 -0.75 -9.75 9.00
C HIS A 470 0.08 -10.89 8.41
N LYS A 471 -0.58 -11.80 7.68
CA LYS A 471 0.03 -12.96 7.04
C LYS A 471 -0.29 -12.98 5.54
N TYR A 472 0.74 -13.12 4.73
CA TYR A 472 0.63 -13.37 3.29
C TYR A 472 1.74 -14.32 2.90
N THR A 473 1.42 -15.62 2.93
CA THR A 473 2.40 -16.69 2.79
C THR A 473 2.64 -17.03 1.31
N ILE A 474 3.55 -17.96 1.05
CA ILE A 474 3.82 -18.44 -0.32
C ILE A 474 2.55 -19.04 -0.98
N ARG A 475 1.65 -19.60 -0.20
CA ARG A 475 0.40 -20.20 -0.68
C ARG A 475 -0.52 -19.13 -1.29
N GLU A 476 -0.77 -18.02 -0.58
CA GLU A 476 -1.56 -16.90 -1.07
C GLU A 476 -0.87 -16.23 -2.26
N ALA A 477 0.45 -16.07 -2.20
CA ALA A 477 1.23 -15.44 -3.26
C ALA A 477 1.19 -16.23 -4.59
N ILE A 478 1.18 -17.56 -4.54
CA ILE A 478 1.00 -18.43 -5.71
C ILE A 478 -0.45 -18.34 -6.22
N ALA A 479 -1.44 -18.38 -5.32
CA ALA A 479 -2.85 -18.26 -5.67
C ALA A 479 -3.15 -16.93 -6.39
N ASP A 480 -2.52 -15.85 -5.96
CA ASP A 480 -2.63 -14.51 -6.56
C ASP A 480 -1.72 -14.32 -7.80
N ARG A 481 -0.95 -15.34 -8.19
CA ARG A 481 0.06 -15.28 -9.27
C ARG A 481 1.14 -14.21 -9.06
N ASN A 482 1.38 -13.82 -7.82
CA ASN A 482 2.46 -12.88 -7.45
C ASN A 482 3.82 -13.55 -7.41
N VAL A 483 3.83 -14.86 -7.20
CA VAL A 483 5.01 -15.72 -7.21
C VAL A 483 4.71 -16.91 -8.11
N LEU A 484 5.68 -17.35 -8.88
CA LEU A 484 5.55 -18.53 -9.72
C LEU A 484 5.30 -19.75 -8.86
N GLY A 485 4.37 -20.59 -9.31
CA GLY A 485 4.19 -21.92 -8.74
C GLY A 485 5.45 -22.77 -8.93
N PHE A 486 5.70 -23.68 -8.01
CA PHE A 486 6.79 -24.65 -8.12
C PHE A 486 6.23 -26.07 -8.00
N LYS A 487 6.89 -26.98 -8.66
CA LYS A 487 6.69 -28.41 -8.51
C LYS A 487 7.90 -28.96 -7.75
N VAL A 488 7.65 -29.74 -6.73
CA VAL A 488 8.72 -30.46 -6.02
C VAL A 488 8.79 -31.84 -6.64
N ASP A 489 9.88 -32.11 -7.32
CA ASP A 489 10.19 -33.45 -7.79
C ASP A 489 11.16 -34.06 -6.76
N PHE A 490 10.76 -35.21 -6.20
CA PHE A 490 11.56 -35.92 -5.22
C PHE A 490 12.40 -36.97 -5.98
N GLU A 491 13.71 -36.86 -5.83
CA GLU A 491 14.64 -37.89 -6.28
C GLU A 491 15.30 -38.56 -5.07
N THR A 492 15.33 -39.87 -5.07
CA THR A 492 16.06 -40.63 -4.06
C THR A 492 17.18 -41.42 -4.71
N THR A 493 18.35 -41.38 -4.12
CA THR A 493 19.49 -42.22 -4.51
C THR A 493 19.45 -43.58 -3.80
N ILE A 494 18.54 -43.76 -2.87
CA ILE A 494 18.34 -45.02 -2.12
C ILE A 494 17.14 -45.73 -2.71
N PRO A 495 17.25 -46.97 -3.20
CA PRO A 495 16.12 -47.75 -3.63
C PRO A 495 15.04 -47.88 -2.55
N GLU A 496 13.77 -47.87 -2.94
CA GLU A 496 12.61 -47.85 -2.01
C GLU A 496 12.59 -49.07 -1.09
N ASP A 497 12.93 -50.23 -1.60
CA ASP A 497 13.09 -51.46 -0.84
C ASP A 497 14.14 -51.33 0.27
N VAL A 498 15.30 -50.81 -0.05
CA VAL A 498 16.39 -50.56 0.91
C VAL A 498 15.96 -49.52 1.97
N MET A 499 15.21 -48.49 1.53
CA MET A 499 14.68 -47.50 2.46
C MET A 499 13.70 -48.14 3.46
N LYS A 500 12.75 -48.90 2.96
CA LYS A 500 11.71 -49.58 3.78
C LYS A 500 12.27 -50.69 4.68
N GLU A 501 13.24 -51.46 4.18
CA GLU A 501 13.79 -52.60 4.94
C GLU A 501 14.87 -52.21 5.96
N LYS A 502 15.66 -51.19 5.67
CA LYS A 502 16.85 -50.86 6.46
C LYS A 502 16.74 -49.54 7.22
N TYR A 503 16.34 -48.48 6.58
CA TYR A 503 16.45 -47.13 7.17
C TYR A 503 15.21 -46.75 7.98
N LEU A 504 14.03 -46.95 7.45
CA LEU A 504 12.77 -46.59 8.15
C LEU A 504 12.53 -47.36 9.43
N PRO A 505 12.77 -48.68 9.53
CA PRO A 505 12.60 -49.41 10.79
C PRO A 505 13.48 -48.86 11.90
N SER A 506 14.76 -48.55 11.58
CA SER A 506 15.69 -47.98 12.55
C SER A 506 15.27 -46.59 13.01
N PHE A 507 14.82 -45.76 12.09
CA PHE A 507 14.28 -44.43 12.38
C PHE A 507 13.05 -44.48 13.29
N TYR A 508 12.10 -45.34 12.99
CA TYR A 508 10.88 -45.44 13.81
C TYR A 508 11.11 -46.04 15.20
N ARG A 509 12.05 -46.99 15.35
CA ARG A 509 12.47 -47.51 16.66
C ARG A 509 13.10 -46.43 17.52
N GLU A 510 13.94 -45.58 16.92
CA GLU A 510 14.59 -44.48 17.64
C GLU A 510 13.59 -43.39 18.03
N LYS A 511 12.71 -43.03 17.12
CA LYS A 511 11.74 -41.93 17.31
C LYS A 511 10.58 -42.30 18.21
N TYR A 512 10.18 -43.59 18.20
CA TYR A 512 9.03 -44.12 18.96
C TYR A 512 9.41 -45.42 19.64
N PRO A 513 10.18 -45.38 20.73
CA PRO A 513 10.68 -46.59 21.43
C PRO A 513 9.58 -47.53 21.93
N ASP A 514 8.39 -47.01 22.18
CA ASP A 514 7.23 -47.76 22.71
C ASP A 514 6.40 -48.44 21.60
N TRP A 515 6.75 -48.31 20.30
CA TRP A 515 6.01 -48.98 19.25
C TRP A 515 6.46 -50.44 19.07
N SER A 516 5.49 -51.31 18.86
CA SER A 516 5.80 -52.70 18.48
C SER A 516 6.31 -52.79 17.04
N GLU A 517 7.10 -53.83 16.74
CA GLU A 517 7.59 -54.09 15.37
C GLU A 517 6.44 -54.20 14.35
N GLU A 518 5.31 -54.81 14.75
CA GLU A 518 4.12 -54.92 13.89
C GLU A 518 3.55 -53.55 13.54
N LYS A 519 3.53 -52.62 14.50
CA LYS A 519 3.05 -51.24 14.29
C LYS A 519 4.02 -50.44 13.41
N ILE A 520 5.31 -50.64 13.58
CA ILE A 520 6.35 -50.03 12.75
C ILE A 520 6.20 -50.49 11.30
N ASN A 521 6.13 -51.81 11.08
CA ASN A 521 5.99 -52.38 9.74
C ASN A 521 4.69 -51.94 9.05
N ALA A 522 3.57 -51.96 9.74
CA ALA A 522 2.29 -51.46 9.21
C ALA A 522 2.33 -49.99 8.85
N LYS A 523 3.12 -49.16 9.56
CA LYS A 523 3.32 -47.77 9.23
C LYS A 523 4.17 -47.63 7.97
N ILE A 524 5.24 -48.38 7.84
CA ILE A 524 6.15 -48.37 6.71
C ILE A 524 5.47 -48.83 5.40
N ASP A 525 4.66 -49.89 5.48
CA ASP A 525 3.94 -50.44 4.32
C ASP A 525 2.93 -49.47 3.73
N ASN A 526 2.40 -48.55 4.52
CA ASN A 526 1.44 -47.52 4.11
C ASN A 526 2.09 -46.20 3.69
N LEU A 527 3.44 -46.08 3.65
CA LEU A 527 4.13 -44.87 3.24
C LEU A 527 4.28 -44.82 1.73
N THR A 528 4.00 -43.63 1.16
CA THR A 528 4.37 -43.31 -0.23
C THR A 528 5.87 -42.98 -0.34
N PRO A 529 6.49 -43.04 -1.51
CA PRO A 529 7.86 -42.62 -1.71
C PRO A 529 8.14 -41.17 -1.23
N GLU A 530 7.16 -40.30 -1.37
CA GLU A 530 7.21 -38.90 -0.91
C GLU A 530 7.23 -38.79 0.62
N ASP A 531 6.45 -39.59 1.31
CA ASP A 531 6.45 -39.68 2.78
C ASP A 531 7.82 -40.17 3.30
N CYS A 532 8.45 -41.10 2.59
CA CYS A 532 9.77 -41.62 2.98
C CYS A 532 10.83 -40.53 2.97
N LEU A 533 10.80 -39.64 1.99
CA LEU A 533 11.75 -38.52 1.84
C LEU A 533 11.59 -37.45 2.92
N LEU A 534 10.36 -37.17 3.35
CA LEU A 534 10.07 -36.21 4.42
C LEU A 534 10.68 -36.62 5.78
N TYR A 535 10.84 -37.93 6.02
CA TYR A 535 11.36 -38.46 7.29
C TYR A 535 12.88 -38.69 7.31
N THR A 536 13.51 -38.76 6.15
CA THR A 536 14.91 -39.20 6.03
C THR A 536 15.87 -38.18 5.44
N SER A 537 15.38 -37.13 4.82
CA SER A 537 16.22 -36.04 4.31
C SER A 537 16.51 -35.01 5.39
N PRO A 538 17.76 -34.60 5.61
CA PRO A 538 18.05 -33.40 6.37
C PRO A 538 17.39 -32.21 5.68
N SER A 539 16.84 -31.30 6.47
CA SER A 539 16.26 -30.06 5.93
C SER A 539 17.30 -29.34 5.06
N PRO A 540 16.97 -28.82 3.88
CA PRO A 540 17.90 -28.04 3.07
C PRO A 540 18.41 -26.75 3.74
N ARG A 541 18.13 -26.58 5.02
CA ARG A 541 18.45 -25.40 5.84
C ARG A 541 19.44 -25.66 6.97
N ASP A 542 19.98 -26.87 7.10
CA ASP A 542 21.02 -27.19 8.09
C ASP A 542 22.42 -26.92 7.54
#